data_5d053f45cd9fdb174055426324ec013b
#
_entry.id   5d053f45cd9fdb174055426324ec013b
#
_cell.length_a   1.000
_cell.length_b   1.000
_cell.length_c   1.000
_cell.angle_alpha   90.00
_cell.angle_beta   90.00
_cell.angle_gamma   90.00
#
_symmetry.space_group_name_H-M   'P 1'
#
loop_
_entity.id
_entity.type
_entity.pdbx_description
1 polymer ?
#
loop_
_entity_poly.entity_id
_entity_poly.type
_entity_poly.pdbx_seq_one_letter_code
_entity_poly.pdbx_strand_id
1 'polypeptide(L)'
;MSEILVSILLLAGASFMVLAAIGIVRLPDLPTRMHASTKAGAMGAILTMAGVALHFADSAVAARAIAFIVFILLTAPIAAHVIGRAGYFTGITLWSGTTKDELRERYDPESHKLYSGFETRPGQAASDMDKDKDKDKDKDSSD
;
A
#
# COMPACT_ATOMS: atom_id res chain seq x y z
N MET A 1 18.81 28.91 21.06
CA MET A 1 17.82 28.77 19.96
C MET A 1 17.82 27.38 19.33
N SER A 2 18.97 26.75 19.15
CA SER A 2 19.11 25.37 18.66
C SER A 2 18.40 24.33 19.51
N GLU A 3 18.49 24.44 20.83
CA GLU A 3 17.86 23.46 21.76
C GLU A 3 16.33 23.46 21.71
N ILE A 4 15.72 24.65 21.53
CA ILE A 4 14.27 24.74 21.37
C ILE A 4 13.84 24.05 20.06
N LEU A 5 14.57 24.31 18.97
CA LEU A 5 14.30 23.66 17.68
C LEU A 5 14.44 22.14 17.76
N VAL A 6 15.52 21.66 18.41
CA VAL A 6 15.73 20.22 18.63
C VAL A 6 14.58 19.61 19.43
N SER A 7 14.17 20.25 20.53
CA SER A 7 13.06 19.78 21.35
C SER A 7 11.75 19.71 20.56
N ILE A 8 11.46 20.70 19.71
CA ILE A 8 10.28 20.71 18.86
C ILE A 8 10.32 19.55 17.85
N LEU A 9 11.49 19.33 17.21
CA LEU A 9 11.65 18.24 16.23
C LEU A 9 11.48 16.86 16.89
N LEU A 10 12.08 16.65 18.07
CA LEU A 10 11.95 15.40 18.79
C LEU A 10 10.52 15.17 19.28
N LEU A 11 9.86 16.19 19.80
CA LEU A 11 8.48 16.10 20.26
C LEU A 11 7.51 15.83 19.09
N ALA A 12 7.71 16.53 17.98
CA ALA A 12 6.93 16.31 16.76
C ALA A 12 7.17 14.89 16.21
N GLY A 13 8.43 14.46 16.13
CA GLY A 13 8.79 13.12 15.69
C GLY A 13 8.14 12.03 16.56
N ALA A 14 8.22 12.17 17.88
CA ALA A 14 7.58 11.25 18.81
C ALA A 14 6.05 11.24 18.64
N SER A 15 5.43 12.40 18.45
CA SER A 15 3.98 12.51 18.23
C SER A 15 3.55 11.77 16.96
N PHE A 16 4.29 11.92 15.86
CA PHE A 16 4.03 11.19 14.62
C PHE A 16 4.19 9.68 14.79
N MET A 17 5.19 9.22 15.55
CA MET A 17 5.35 7.79 15.84
C MET A 17 4.18 7.23 16.66
N VAL A 18 3.69 7.97 17.66
CA VAL A 18 2.51 7.59 18.43
C VAL A 18 1.26 7.52 17.54
N LEU A 19 1.07 8.51 16.66
CA LEU A 19 -0.03 8.49 15.67
C LEU A 19 0.06 7.27 14.74
N ALA A 20 1.26 6.93 14.26
CA ALA A 20 1.47 5.73 13.45
C ALA A 20 1.11 4.45 14.22
N ALA A 21 1.55 4.34 15.48
CA ALA A 21 1.24 3.19 16.33
C ALA A 21 -0.28 3.04 16.59
N ILE A 22 -0.96 4.15 16.89
CA ILE A 22 -2.43 4.17 17.04
C ILE A 22 -3.10 3.77 15.71
N GLY A 23 -2.61 4.25 14.58
CA GLY A 23 -3.11 3.90 13.26
C GLY A 23 -3.01 2.39 12.99
N ILE A 24 -1.88 1.75 13.29
CA ILE A 24 -1.70 0.31 13.12
C ILE A 24 -2.68 -0.50 13.98
N VAL A 25 -2.95 -0.06 15.20
CA VAL A 25 -3.83 -0.78 16.13
C VAL A 25 -5.31 -0.57 15.81
N ARG A 26 -5.70 0.65 15.42
CA ARG A 26 -7.11 1.03 15.31
C ARG A 26 -7.70 0.98 13.91
N LEU A 27 -6.90 1.04 12.87
CA LEU A 27 -7.43 1.00 11.50
C LEU A 27 -7.90 -0.40 11.11
N PRO A 28 -9.05 -0.53 10.42
CA PRO A 28 -9.67 -1.82 10.14
C PRO A 28 -8.93 -2.62 9.07
N ASP A 29 -8.33 -1.94 8.07
CA ASP A 29 -7.79 -2.55 6.87
C ASP A 29 -6.27 -2.59 6.84
N LEU A 30 -5.71 -3.63 6.20
CA LEU A 30 -4.29 -3.72 5.92
C LEU A 30 -3.77 -2.50 5.13
N PRO A 31 -4.40 -2.06 4.02
CA PRO A 31 -3.95 -0.88 3.27
C PRO A 31 -3.91 0.40 4.11
N THR A 32 -4.93 0.66 4.91
CA THR A 32 -4.98 1.87 5.76
C THR A 32 -3.95 1.83 6.89
N ARG A 33 -3.70 0.65 7.50
CA ARG A 33 -2.61 0.43 8.47
C ARG A 33 -1.24 0.69 7.86
N MET A 34 -1.02 0.23 6.64
CA MET A 34 0.23 0.47 5.91
C MET A 34 0.44 1.96 5.64
N HIS A 35 -0.60 2.69 5.25
CA HIS A 35 -0.51 4.13 5.06
C HIS A 35 -0.19 4.88 6.36
N ALA A 36 -0.77 4.48 7.49
CA ALA A 36 -0.42 5.06 8.80
C ALA A 36 1.05 4.78 9.16
N SER A 37 1.50 3.53 9.02
CA SER A 37 2.87 3.13 9.32
C SER A 37 3.89 3.84 8.42
N THR A 38 3.68 3.83 7.11
CA THR A 38 4.67 4.36 6.15
C THR A 38 4.69 5.88 6.10
N LYS A 39 3.54 6.56 6.18
CA LYS A 39 3.50 8.03 6.13
C LYS A 39 3.84 8.64 7.49
N ALA A 40 3.08 8.30 8.54
CA ALA A 40 3.30 8.90 9.85
C ALA A 40 4.56 8.35 10.52
N GLY A 41 4.83 7.04 10.41
CA GLY A 41 6.03 6.42 10.98
C GLY A 41 7.32 6.94 10.35
N ALA A 42 7.38 7.01 9.02
CA ALA A 42 8.54 7.54 8.32
C ALA A 42 8.77 9.04 8.64
N MET A 43 7.70 9.84 8.66
CA MET A 43 7.80 11.25 9.04
C MET A 43 8.31 11.43 10.47
N GLY A 44 7.80 10.63 11.42
CA GLY A 44 8.26 10.63 12.79
C GLY A 44 9.75 10.28 12.91
N ALA A 45 10.19 9.24 12.20
CA ALA A 45 11.60 8.83 12.18
C ALA A 45 12.52 9.90 11.56
N ILE A 46 12.11 10.53 10.47
CA ILE A 46 12.86 11.61 9.82
C ILE A 46 13.02 12.81 10.76
N LEU A 47 11.94 13.25 11.39
CA LEU A 47 11.97 14.39 12.32
C LEU A 47 12.87 14.08 13.55
N THR A 48 12.77 12.87 14.08
CA THR A 48 13.62 12.44 15.20
C THR A 48 15.09 12.43 14.81
N MET A 49 15.45 11.85 13.65
CA MET A 49 16.83 11.82 13.16
C MET A 49 17.37 13.21 12.85
N ALA A 50 16.55 14.10 12.30
CA ALA A 50 16.92 15.51 12.09
C ALA A 50 17.19 16.21 13.43
N GLY A 51 16.36 15.99 14.44
CA GLY A 51 16.56 16.52 15.79
C GLY A 51 17.87 16.03 16.42
N VAL A 52 18.16 14.72 16.29
CA VAL A 52 19.42 14.12 16.76
C VAL A 52 20.64 14.72 16.06
N ALA A 53 20.59 14.87 14.72
CA ALA A 53 21.68 15.45 13.95
C ALA A 53 21.98 16.91 14.37
N LEU A 54 20.94 17.69 14.63
CA LEU A 54 21.09 19.08 15.09
C LEU A 54 21.58 19.17 16.52
N HIS A 55 21.19 18.23 17.39
CA HIS A 55 21.60 18.23 18.79
C HIS A 55 23.11 18.00 18.95
N PHE A 56 23.64 16.99 18.27
CA PHE A 56 25.05 16.66 18.36
C PHE A 56 25.96 17.60 17.56
N ALA A 57 25.42 18.25 16.53
CA ALA A 57 26.17 19.16 15.63
C ALA A 57 27.52 18.59 15.11
N ASP A 58 27.59 17.26 15.00
CA ASP A 58 28.75 16.48 14.58
C ASP A 58 28.54 15.95 13.17
N SER A 59 29.55 16.08 12.30
CA SER A 59 29.47 15.69 10.90
C SER A 59 29.25 14.17 10.71
N ALA A 60 29.83 13.35 11.59
CA ALA A 60 29.68 11.90 11.52
C ALA A 60 28.26 11.47 11.94
N VAL A 61 27.69 12.15 12.96
CA VAL A 61 26.30 11.92 13.37
C VAL A 61 25.34 12.39 12.28
N ALA A 62 25.58 13.55 11.71
CA ALA A 62 24.76 14.08 10.61
C ALA A 62 24.79 13.16 9.37
N ALA A 63 25.95 12.65 8.99
CA ALA A 63 26.07 11.70 7.87
C ALA A 63 25.29 10.41 8.13
N ARG A 64 25.33 9.85 9.35
CA ARG A 64 24.56 8.67 9.72
C ARG A 64 23.05 8.94 9.73
N ALA A 65 22.63 10.11 10.23
CA ALA A 65 21.22 10.50 10.20
C ALA A 65 20.68 10.65 8.77
N ILE A 66 21.46 11.27 7.89
CA ILE A 66 21.10 11.39 6.45
C ILE A 66 21.02 10.01 5.80
N ALA A 67 22.01 9.14 6.03
CA ALA A 67 21.98 7.77 5.50
C ALA A 67 20.74 7.00 5.97
N PHE A 68 20.36 7.14 7.23
CA PHE A 68 19.14 6.53 7.79
C PHE A 68 17.86 7.08 7.16
N ILE A 69 17.78 8.41 6.97
CA ILE A 69 16.64 9.05 6.32
C ILE A 69 16.49 8.55 4.88
N VAL A 70 17.58 8.53 4.12
CA VAL A 70 17.58 8.02 2.74
C VAL A 70 17.16 6.55 2.72
N PHE A 71 17.67 5.74 3.62
CA PHE A 71 17.29 4.33 3.72
C PHE A 71 15.79 4.16 3.98
N ILE A 72 15.18 4.89 4.90
CA ILE A 72 13.75 4.85 5.16
C ILE A 72 12.95 5.30 3.95
N LEU A 73 13.34 6.41 3.30
CA LEU A 73 12.64 6.93 2.11
C LEU A 73 12.65 5.94 0.94
N LEU A 74 13.71 5.15 0.81
CA LEU A 74 13.78 4.11 -0.22
C LEU A 74 13.00 2.85 0.16
N THR A 75 13.14 2.39 1.40
CA THR A 75 12.61 1.08 1.82
C THR A 75 11.12 1.12 2.16
N ALA A 76 10.62 2.19 2.77
CA ALA A 76 9.24 2.27 3.20
C ALA A 76 8.22 2.14 2.05
N PRO A 77 8.37 2.81 0.89
CA PRO A 77 7.46 2.64 -0.24
C PRO A 77 7.51 1.23 -0.81
N ILE A 78 8.71 0.64 -0.93
CA ILE A 78 8.88 -0.72 -1.48
C ILE A 78 8.21 -1.74 -0.56
N ALA A 79 8.48 -1.67 0.75
CA ALA A 79 7.86 -2.55 1.73
C ALA A 79 6.32 -2.43 1.71
N ALA A 80 5.78 -1.22 1.62
CA ALA A 80 4.35 -0.99 1.51
C ALA A 80 3.75 -1.67 0.28
N HIS A 81 4.36 -1.51 -0.89
CA HIS A 81 3.89 -2.15 -2.11
C HIS A 81 3.93 -3.68 -2.04
N VAL A 82 5.02 -4.25 -1.53
CA VAL A 82 5.18 -5.71 -1.40
C VAL A 82 4.14 -6.28 -0.42
N ILE A 83 3.98 -5.68 0.76
CA ILE A 83 3.02 -6.13 1.76
C ILE A 83 1.58 -5.98 1.25
N GLY A 84 1.25 -4.84 0.62
CA GLY A 84 -0.08 -4.60 0.06
C GLY A 84 -0.44 -5.62 -1.02
N ARG A 85 0.49 -5.90 -1.91
CA ARG A 85 0.31 -6.93 -2.94
C ARG A 85 0.17 -8.32 -2.33
N ALA A 86 1.03 -8.70 -1.40
CA ALA A 86 0.95 -9.98 -0.72
C ALA A 86 -0.36 -10.15 0.05
N GLY A 87 -0.80 -9.10 0.76
CA GLY A 87 -2.08 -9.09 1.47
C GLY A 87 -3.27 -9.30 0.55
N TYR A 88 -3.27 -8.69 -0.64
CA TYR A 88 -4.31 -8.88 -1.63
C TYR A 88 -4.33 -10.31 -2.19
N PHE A 89 -3.16 -10.86 -2.52
CA PHE A 89 -3.02 -12.23 -3.03
C PHE A 89 -3.38 -13.31 -2.01
N THR A 90 -3.20 -13.05 -0.72
CA THR A 90 -3.61 -13.97 0.36
C THR A 90 -5.08 -13.88 0.70
N GLY A 91 -5.87 -13.05 0.00
CA GLY A 91 -7.31 -12.94 0.20
C GLY A 91 -7.70 -12.23 1.49
N ILE A 92 -6.85 -11.34 2.01
CA ILE A 92 -7.21 -10.52 3.17
C ILE A 92 -8.43 -9.67 2.79
N THR A 93 -9.51 -9.86 3.53
CA THR A 93 -10.77 -9.14 3.30
C THR A 93 -10.57 -7.64 3.50
N LEU A 94 -10.91 -6.87 2.47
CA LEU A 94 -11.01 -5.42 2.56
C LEU A 94 -12.20 -5.05 3.46
N TRP A 95 -12.12 -3.89 4.10
CA TRP A 95 -13.22 -3.42 4.95
C TRP A 95 -14.52 -3.28 4.17
N SER A 96 -15.64 -3.61 4.80
CA SER A 96 -16.98 -3.56 4.18
C SER A 96 -17.39 -2.17 3.67
N GLY A 97 -16.72 -1.11 4.12
CA GLY A 97 -16.89 0.26 3.63
C GLY A 97 -16.00 0.64 2.45
N THR A 98 -15.22 -0.30 1.89
CA THR A 98 -14.40 -0.04 0.69
C THR A 98 -15.33 0.15 -0.51
N THR A 99 -15.43 1.38 -0.99
CA THR A 99 -16.36 1.76 -2.07
C THR A 99 -15.87 1.34 -3.46
N LYS A 100 -14.59 1.03 -3.63
CA LYS A 100 -14.01 0.74 -4.95
C LYS A 100 -12.90 -0.30 -4.83
N ASP A 101 -13.13 -1.47 -5.43
CA ASP A 101 -12.13 -2.52 -5.60
C ASP A 101 -12.03 -2.86 -7.09
N GLU A 102 -11.18 -2.12 -7.81
CA GLU A 102 -10.98 -2.28 -9.25
C GLU A 102 -10.21 -3.56 -9.62
N LEU A 103 -9.51 -4.15 -8.64
CA LEU A 103 -8.73 -5.37 -8.85
C LEU A 103 -9.59 -6.63 -8.75
N ARG A 104 -10.70 -6.58 -8.03
CA ARG A 104 -11.58 -7.74 -7.79
C ARG A 104 -12.07 -8.39 -9.08
N GLU A 105 -12.40 -7.59 -10.07
CA GLU A 105 -12.89 -8.08 -11.36
C GLU A 105 -11.77 -8.60 -12.28
N ARG A 106 -10.52 -8.23 -12.00
CA ARG A 106 -9.36 -8.57 -12.85
C ARG A 106 -8.45 -9.61 -12.24
N TYR A 107 -8.66 -9.96 -10.98
CA TYR A 107 -7.85 -10.93 -10.25
C TYR A 107 -8.58 -12.27 -10.15
N ASP A 108 -7.90 -13.33 -10.56
CA ASP A 108 -8.37 -14.70 -10.38
C ASP A 108 -7.71 -15.30 -9.14
N PRO A 109 -8.50 -15.61 -8.08
CA PRO A 109 -7.97 -16.15 -6.83
C PRO A 109 -7.45 -17.58 -6.97
N GLU A 110 -7.88 -18.36 -8.00
CA GLU A 110 -7.44 -19.74 -8.18
C GLU A 110 -6.10 -19.82 -8.91
N SER A 111 -5.93 -19.04 -9.98
CA SER A 111 -4.68 -19.03 -10.77
C SER A 111 -3.66 -18.01 -10.30
N HIS A 112 -4.00 -17.14 -9.34
CA HIS A 112 -3.20 -16.00 -8.86
C HIS A 112 -2.73 -15.06 -10.00
N LYS A 113 -3.49 -14.99 -11.10
CA LYS A 113 -3.19 -14.15 -12.26
C LYS A 113 -4.03 -12.87 -12.24
N LEU A 114 -3.39 -11.78 -12.63
CA LEU A 114 -4.04 -10.51 -12.87
C LEU A 114 -4.22 -10.34 -14.38
N TYR A 115 -5.47 -10.22 -14.84
CA TYR A 115 -5.79 -10.00 -16.24
C TYR A 115 -5.70 -8.52 -16.59
N SER A 116 -5.03 -8.19 -17.68
CA SER A 116 -4.83 -6.80 -18.15
C SER A 116 -6.09 -6.14 -18.71
N GLY A 117 -7.19 -6.88 -18.83
CA GLY A 117 -8.44 -6.43 -19.43
C GLY A 117 -8.49 -6.57 -20.95
N PHE A 118 -7.37 -6.89 -21.59
CA PHE A 118 -7.29 -7.22 -23.02
C PHE A 118 -7.25 -8.75 -23.25
N GLU A 119 -7.11 -9.53 -22.20
CA GLU A 119 -7.11 -10.98 -22.26
C GLU A 119 -8.49 -11.51 -21.89
N THR A 120 -9.05 -12.38 -22.72
CA THR A 120 -10.30 -13.07 -22.45
C THR A 120 -10.13 -14.01 -21.28
N ARG A 121 -10.91 -13.86 -20.20
CA ARG A 121 -10.89 -14.80 -19.06
C ARG A 121 -11.27 -16.19 -19.56
N PRO A 122 -10.66 -17.26 -19.04
CA PRO A 122 -11.04 -18.63 -19.43
C PRO A 122 -12.54 -18.92 -19.30
N GLY A 123 -13.22 -18.32 -18.31
CA GLY A 123 -14.66 -18.46 -18.11
C GLY A 123 -15.53 -17.59 -19.02
N GLN A 124 -15.02 -16.45 -19.52
CA GLN A 124 -15.73 -15.58 -20.47
C GLN A 124 -15.65 -16.13 -21.89
N ALA A 125 -14.51 -16.73 -22.28
CA ALA A 125 -14.38 -17.40 -23.57
C ALA A 125 -15.39 -18.54 -23.74
N ALA A 126 -15.66 -19.29 -22.67
CA ALA A 126 -16.68 -20.34 -22.68
C ALA A 126 -18.11 -19.76 -22.78
N SER A 127 -18.39 -18.68 -22.08
CA SER A 127 -19.69 -18.00 -22.10
C SER A 127 -19.98 -17.32 -23.45
N ASP A 128 -18.96 -16.75 -24.09
CA ASP A 128 -19.12 -16.09 -25.39
C ASP A 128 -19.25 -17.12 -26.52
N MET A 129 -18.59 -18.28 -26.43
CA MET A 129 -18.79 -19.40 -27.33
C MET A 129 -20.19 -20.00 -27.23
N ASP A 130 -20.78 -20.02 -26.04
CA ASP A 130 -22.12 -20.56 -25.82
C ASP A 130 -23.20 -19.57 -26.34
N LYS A 131 -22.98 -18.27 -26.20
CA LYS A 131 -23.85 -17.23 -26.76
C LYS A 131 -23.85 -17.17 -28.29
N ASP A 132 -22.71 -17.46 -28.93
CA ASP A 132 -22.65 -17.51 -30.40
C ASP A 132 -23.34 -18.78 -30.93
N LYS A 133 -23.29 -19.90 -30.23
CA LYS A 133 -24.03 -21.11 -30.60
C LYS A 133 -25.53 -20.97 -30.49
N ASP A 134 -26.05 -20.19 -29.53
CA ASP A 134 -27.48 -19.91 -29.43
C ASP A 134 -27.96 -18.96 -30.49
N LYS A 135 -27.15 -17.99 -30.92
CA LYS A 135 -27.47 -17.11 -32.03
C LYS A 135 -27.56 -17.80 -33.40
N ASP A 136 -26.74 -18.84 -33.63
CA ASP A 136 -26.80 -19.61 -34.87
C ASP A 136 -28.01 -20.55 -34.87
N LYS A 137 -28.49 -21.04 -33.74
CA LYS A 137 -29.70 -21.86 -33.65
C LYS A 137 -30.98 -21.06 -33.95
N ASP A 138 -31.04 -19.79 -33.53
CA ASP A 138 -32.20 -18.91 -33.80
C ASP A 138 -32.28 -18.46 -35.27
N LYS A 139 -31.16 -18.50 -36.01
CA LYS A 139 -31.16 -18.22 -37.44
C LYS A 139 -31.63 -19.39 -38.28
N ASP A 140 -31.34 -20.62 -37.86
CA ASP A 140 -31.70 -21.83 -38.59
C ASP A 140 -33.17 -22.25 -38.35
N SER A 141 -33.85 -21.64 -37.36
CA SER A 141 -35.26 -21.89 -37.05
C SER A 141 -36.23 -20.88 -37.73
N SER A 142 -35.73 -19.94 -38.53
CA SER A 142 -36.51 -18.86 -39.15
C SER A 142 -36.57 -18.97 -40.69
N ASP A 143 -36.06 -20.04 -41.29
CA ASP A 143 -36.28 -20.46 -42.68
C ASP A 143 -37.16 -21.72 -42.74
#